data_0d6eb10970652228b54a5fef7a3ec3b6
#
_entry.id   0d6eb10970652228b54a5fef7a3ec3b6
#
_cell.length_a   1.000
_cell.length_b   1.000
_cell.length_c   1.000
_cell.angle_alpha   90.00
_cell.angle_beta   90.00
_cell.angle_gamma   90.00
#
_symmetry.space_group_name_H-M   'P 1'
#
loop_
_entity.id
_entity.type
_entity.pdbx_description
1 polymer ?
#
loop_
_entity_poly.entity_id
_entity_poly.type
_entity_poly.pdbx_seq_one_letter_code
_entity_poly.pdbx_strand_id
1 'polypeptide(L)'
;GKEVIEIFKELYAAKFPIEKIKLIDEYDAVDSKSMEDNNTSAFCYREVDGKPGKLSKHSYGIAIDINPVQNPYVYKDKVSPESGREFLNREELSKGMITAKDACYKAFTSRGWTWGGNWKYEKDYQHFQK
;
A
#
# COMPACT_ATOMS: atom_id res chain seq x y z
N GLY A 1 11.79 6.20 -7.42
CA GLY A 1 12.68 7.29 -7.43
C GLY A 1 13.31 7.63 -6.11
N LYS A 2 13.91 8.78 -6.09
CA LYS A 2 14.66 9.25 -4.92
C LYS A 2 13.79 9.40 -3.68
N GLU A 3 12.56 9.88 -3.86
CA GLU A 3 11.63 10.08 -2.75
C GLU A 3 11.24 8.75 -2.11
N VAL A 4 11.06 7.70 -2.90
CA VAL A 4 10.73 6.37 -2.40
C VAL A 4 11.86 5.85 -1.51
N ILE A 5 13.10 6.06 -1.92
CA ILE A 5 14.26 5.66 -1.13
C ILE A 5 14.28 6.41 0.21
N GLU A 6 13.98 7.70 0.20
CA GLU A 6 13.91 8.51 1.41
C GLU A 6 12.82 7.99 2.37
N ILE A 7 11.66 7.63 1.81
CA ILE A 7 10.57 7.07 2.61
C ILE A 7 11.01 5.77 3.29
N PHE A 8 11.62 4.85 2.53
CA PHE A 8 12.05 3.58 3.12
C PHE A 8 13.17 3.75 4.12
N LYS A 9 14.04 4.74 3.94
CA LYS A 9 15.05 5.08 4.96
C LYS A 9 14.39 5.53 6.26
N GLU A 10 13.34 6.33 6.15
CA GLU A 10 12.59 6.79 7.32
C GLU A 10 11.88 5.64 8.02
N LEU A 11 11.29 4.72 7.27
CA LEU A 11 10.66 3.52 7.83
C LEU A 11 11.69 2.67 8.57
N TYR A 12 12.87 2.51 7.98
CA TYR A 12 13.95 1.75 8.60
C TYR A 12 14.41 2.41 9.91
N ALA A 13 14.60 3.73 9.90
CA ALA A 13 15.02 4.47 11.09
C ALA A 13 13.98 4.38 12.21
N ALA A 14 12.69 4.35 11.84
CA ALA A 14 11.60 4.21 12.80
C ALA A 14 11.37 2.76 13.24
N LYS A 15 12.13 1.83 12.67
CA LYS A 15 12.02 0.39 12.95
C LYS A 15 10.63 -0.16 12.61
N PHE A 16 10.00 0.40 11.57
CA PHE A 16 8.73 -0.12 11.09
C PHE A 16 8.97 -1.48 10.44
N PRO A 17 8.28 -2.54 10.90
CA PRO A 17 8.57 -3.90 10.41
C PRO A 17 8.00 -4.12 9.02
N ILE A 18 8.88 -4.46 8.08
CA ILE A 18 8.51 -4.87 6.72
C ILE A 18 9.03 -6.28 6.54
N GLU A 19 8.13 -7.22 6.27
CA GLU A 19 8.52 -8.62 6.19
C GLU A 19 9.32 -8.93 4.93
N LYS A 20 8.88 -8.46 3.78
CA LYS A 20 9.51 -8.74 2.49
C LYS A 20 9.42 -7.57 1.55
N ILE A 21 10.45 -7.41 0.73
CA ILE A 21 10.43 -6.50 -0.42
C ILE A 21 11.06 -7.27 -1.58
N LYS A 22 10.23 -7.78 -2.48
CA LYS A 22 10.67 -8.51 -3.67
C LYS A 22 10.01 -7.92 -4.89
N LEU A 23 10.65 -8.08 -6.04
CA LEU A 23 10.05 -7.65 -7.29
C LEU A 23 8.81 -8.49 -7.59
N ILE A 24 7.78 -7.85 -8.14
CA ILE A 24 6.54 -8.55 -8.49
C ILE A 24 6.80 -9.68 -9.49
N ASP A 25 7.85 -9.55 -10.29
CA ASP A 25 8.25 -10.58 -11.26
C ASP A 25 8.60 -11.91 -10.59
N GLU A 26 9.04 -11.90 -9.34
CA GLU A 26 9.33 -13.12 -8.60
C GLU A 26 8.05 -13.92 -8.28
N TYR A 27 6.90 -13.33 -8.52
CA TYR A 27 5.59 -13.95 -8.36
C TYR A 27 4.90 -14.10 -9.70
N ASP A 28 5.68 -14.20 -10.80
CA ASP A 28 5.16 -14.26 -12.17
C ASP A 28 4.25 -13.08 -12.51
N ALA A 29 4.53 -11.92 -11.90
CA ALA A 29 3.74 -10.70 -12.03
C ALA A 29 2.28 -10.89 -11.59
N VAL A 30 2.00 -11.88 -10.73
CA VAL A 30 0.66 -12.11 -10.18
C VAL A 30 0.53 -11.41 -8.84
N ASP A 31 -0.26 -10.33 -8.81
CA ASP A 31 -0.42 -9.50 -7.62
C ASP A 31 -0.98 -10.28 -6.43
N SER A 32 -1.94 -11.16 -6.65
CA SER A 32 -2.52 -11.96 -5.57
C SER A 32 -1.50 -12.85 -4.88
N LYS A 33 -0.55 -13.40 -5.62
CA LYS A 33 0.52 -14.21 -5.05
C LYS A 33 1.46 -13.36 -4.20
N SER A 34 1.78 -12.18 -4.70
CA SER A 34 2.63 -11.22 -3.98
C SER A 34 1.98 -10.82 -2.65
N MET A 35 0.69 -10.51 -2.67
CA MET A 35 -0.05 -10.13 -1.46
C MET A 35 -0.13 -11.27 -0.45
N GLU A 36 -0.42 -12.50 -0.88
CA GLU A 36 -0.50 -13.64 0.03
C GLU A 36 0.83 -13.94 0.70
N ASP A 37 1.94 -13.63 0.03
CA ASP A 37 3.27 -13.80 0.58
C ASP A 37 3.70 -12.60 1.46
N ASN A 38 2.78 -11.69 1.73
CA ASN A 38 3.03 -10.47 2.51
C ASN A 38 4.16 -9.61 1.94
N ASN A 39 4.26 -9.56 0.62
CA ASN A 39 5.31 -8.83 -0.06
C ASN A 39 4.97 -7.35 -0.20
N THR A 40 5.86 -6.48 0.26
CA THR A 40 5.78 -5.04 0.05
C THR A 40 6.27 -4.74 -1.35
N SER A 41 5.46 -4.05 -2.14
CA SER A 41 5.78 -3.79 -3.54
C SER A 41 5.54 -2.34 -3.93
N ALA A 42 6.31 -1.88 -4.90
CA ALA A 42 6.17 -0.55 -5.48
C ALA A 42 5.90 -0.70 -6.96
N PHE A 43 4.98 0.06 -7.49
CA PHE A 43 4.62 -0.02 -8.90
C PHE A 43 4.16 1.33 -9.43
N CYS A 44 4.31 1.50 -10.75
CA CYS A 44 3.78 2.67 -11.43
C CYS A 44 2.38 2.34 -11.94
N TYR A 45 1.48 3.27 -11.80
CA TYR A 45 0.14 3.11 -12.32
C TYR A 45 -0.20 4.28 -13.23
N ARG A 46 -1.10 4.03 -14.18
CA ARG A 46 -1.61 5.07 -15.06
C ARG A 46 -2.90 5.60 -14.46
N GLU A 47 -2.96 6.91 -14.24
CA GLU A 47 -4.17 7.53 -13.76
C GLU A 47 -5.23 7.49 -14.86
N VAL A 48 -6.34 6.83 -14.58
CA VAL A 48 -7.46 6.75 -15.50
C VAL A 48 -8.47 7.78 -15.09
N ASP A 49 -8.56 8.82 -15.91
CA ASP A 49 -9.57 9.81 -15.75
C ASP A 49 -10.75 9.44 -16.63
N GLY A 50 -11.70 8.78 -16.34
CA GLY A 50 -12.81 8.33 -17.19
C GLY A 50 -13.44 9.38 -18.12
N LYS A 51 -12.81 10.52 -18.30
CA LYS A 51 -13.32 11.60 -19.17
C LYS A 51 -12.51 11.68 -20.44
N PRO A 52 -13.14 11.49 -21.61
CA PRO A 52 -12.47 11.64 -22.90
C PRO A 52 -11.85 13.03 -23.06
N GLY A 53 -10.70 13.08 -23.67
CA GLY A 53 -10.03 14.34 -23.99
C GLY A 53 -9.17 14.94 -22.90
N LYS A 54 -9.12 14.35 -21.74
CA LYS A 54 -8.23 14.86 -20.70
C LYS A 54 -6.81 14.35 -20.87
N LEU A 55 -5.86 15.22 -20.56
CA LEU A 55 -4.44 14.91 -20.71
C LEU A 55 -3.95 13.89 -19.67
N SER A 56 -4.74 13.61 -18.65
CA SER A 56 -4.44 12.64 -17.61
C SER A 56 -4.11 11.25 -18.15
N LYS A 57 -4.53 10.94 -19.37
CA LYS A 57 -4.16 9.68 -20.02
C LYS A 57 -2.65 9.48 -20.15
N HIS A 58 -1.88 10.54 -19.97
CA HIS A 58 -0.42 10.51 -20.01
C HIS A 58 0.20 10.68 -18.63
N SER A 59 -0.64 10.78 -17.60
CA SER A 59 -0.16 10.93 -16.23
C SER A 59 0.07 9.56 -15.60
N TYR A 60 1.22 9.42 -14.97
CA TYR A 60 1.59 8.20 -14.26
C TYR A 60 1.81 8.54 -12.80
N GLY A 61 1.30 7.68 -11.94
CA GLY A 61 1.52 7.78 -10.53
C GLY A 61 2.36 6.63 -10.03
N ILE A 62 2.78 6.75 -8.79
CA ILE A 62 3.51 5.71 -8.08
C ILE A 62 2.64 5.21 -6.94
N ALA A 63 2.57 3.91 -6.77
CA ALA A 63 1.86 3.27 -5.67
C ALA A 63 2.78 2.30 -4.96
N ILE A 64 2.61 2.20 -3.65
CA ILE A 64 3.36 1.27 -2.81
C ILE A 64 2.37 0.57 -1.90
N ASP A 65 2.44 -0.75 -1.86
CA ASP A 65 1.66 -1.58 -0.96
C ASP A 65 2.57 -2.16 0.11
N ILE A 66 2.27 -1.86 1.37
CA ILE A 66 3.10 -2.23 2.53
C ILE A 66 2.43 -3.36 3.30
N ASN A 67 3.14 -4.46 3.52
CA ASN A 67 2.69 -5.58 4.34
C ASN A 67 1.21 -5.93 4.08
N PRO A 68 0.89 -6.46 2.88
CA PRO A 68 -0.52 -6.67 2.49
C PRO A 68 -1.33 -7.54 3.44
N VAL A 69 -0.70 -8.53 4.09
CA VAL A 69 -1.43 -9.41 5.02
C VAL A 69 -1.90 -8.64 6.25
N GLN A 70 -1.01 -7.89 6.90
CA GLN A 70 -1.38 -7.07 8.05
C GLN A 70 -2.22 -5.84 7.65
N ASN A 71 -2.25 -5.51 6.36
CA ASN A 71 -2.94 -4.31 5.87
C ASN A 71 -3.76 -4.64 4.63
N PRO A 72 -4.81 -5.46 4.78
CA PRO A 72 -5.55 -5.94 3.63
C PRO A 72 -6.39 -4.87 2.95
N TYR A 73 -6.75 -5.16 1.70
CA TYR A 73 -7.80 -4.44 1.01
C TYR A 73 -9.15 -5.03 1.45
N VAL A 74 -10.09 -4.17 1.79
CA VAL A 74 -11.41 -4.58 2.28
C VAL A 74 -12.51 -3.84 1.54
N TYR A 75 -13.40 -4.60 0.92
CA TYR A 75 -14.60 -4.04 0.31
C TYR A 75 -15.76 -4.99 0.56
N LYS A 76 -16.73 -4.54 1.37
CA LYS A 76 -17.84 -5.41 1.81
C LYS A 76 -17.28 -6.69 2.43
N ASP A 77 -17.63 -7.86 1.85
CA ASP A 77 -17.14 -9.15 2.37
C ASP A 77 -15.82 -9.59 1.74
N LYS A 78 -15.30 -8.82 0.78
CA LYS A 78 -14.06 -9.16 0.11
C LYS A 78 -12.86 -8.66 0.92
N VAL A 79 -11.90 -9.55 1.14
CA VAL A 79 -10.64 -9.22 1.80
C VAL A 79 -9.50 -9.75 0.92
N SER A 80 -8.57 -8.89 0.56
CA SER A 80 -7.41 -9.28 -0.26
C SER A 80 -6.11 -8.81 0.40
N PRO A 81 -5.14 -9.68 0.69
CA PRO A 81 -5.23 -11.13 0.52
C PRO A 81 -6.18 -11.75 1.56
N GLU A 82 -6.67 -12.94 1.28
CA GLU A 82 -7.62 -13.62 2.19
C GLU A 82 -7.02 -13.82 3.58
N SER A 83 -5.72 -14.10 3.66
CA SER A 83 -5.02 -14.24 4.93
C SER A 83 -5.02 -12.95 5.78
N GLY A 84 -5.37 -11.83 5.18
CA GLY A 84 -5.52 -10.57 5.91
C GLY A 84 -6.80 -10.48 6.73
N ARG A 85 -7.68 -11.47 6.59
CA ARG A 85 -8.98 -11.45 7.30
C ARG A 85 -8.83 -11.42 8.83
N GLU A 86 -7.76 -11.95 9.35
CA GLU A 86 -7.50 -11.90 10.79
C GLU A 86 -7.07 -10.51 11.28
N PHE A 87 -6.81 -9.57 10.36
CA PHE A 87 -6.37 -8.21 10.70
C PHE A 87 -7.45 -7.16 10.44
N LEU A 88 -8.70 -7.55 10.39
CA LEU A 88 -9.81 -6.62 10.13
C LEU A 88 -10.09 -5.69 11.31
N ASN A 89 -9.82 -6.13 12.54
CA ASN A 89 -9.99 -5.25 13.69
C ASN A 89 -8.80 -4.32 13.82
N ARG A 90 -8.96 -3.09 13.34
CA ARG A 90 -7.87 -2.11 13.28
C ARG A 90 -7.60 -1.42 14.62
N GLU A 91 -8.37 -1.71 15.62
CA GLU A 91 -8.13 -1.24 17.00
C GLU A 91 -7.20 -2.18 17.75
N GLU A 92 -7.12 -3.43 17.33
CA GLU A 92 -6.24 -4.43 17.89
C GLU A 92 -4.94 -4.44 17.10
N LEU A 93 -3.95 -3.69 17.58
CA LEU A 93 -2.72 -3.46 16.84
C LEU A 93 -1.82 -4.68 16.80
N SER A 94 -1.29 -4.96 15.62
CA SER A 94 -0.34 -6.05 15.39
C SER A 94 0.90 -5.48 14.71
N LYS A 95 2.00 -6.20 14.86
CA LYS A 95 3.28 -5.84 14.24
C LYS A 95 3.12 -5.75 12.71
N GLY A 96 3.56 -4.65 12.13
CA GLY A 96 3.48 -4.42 10.69
C GLY A 96 2.19 -3.78 10.22
N MET A 97 1.23 -3.57 11.12
CA MET A 97 -0.02 -2.91 10.80
C MET A 97 0.18 -1.40 10.68
N ILE A 98 -0.49 -0.79 9.71
CA ILE A 98 -0.46 0.66 9.49
C ILE A 98 -1.70 1.29 10.10
N THR A 99 -1.50 2.33 10.87
CA THR A 99 -2.61 3.10 11.43
C THR A 99 -2.41 4.58 11.10
N ALA A 100 -3.51 5.35 11.12
CA ALA A 100 -3.41 6.78 10.93
C ALA A 100 -2.51 7.37 12.03
N LYS A 101 -1.59 8.23 11.61
CA LYS A 101 -0.62 8.92 12.49
C LYS A 101 0.54 8.06 12.97
N ASP A 102 0.69 6.81 12.54
CA ASP A 102 1.89 6.05 12.90
C ASP A 102 3.09 6.50 12.04
N ALA A 103 4.27 5.92 12.30
CA ALA A 103 5.48 6.30 11.59
C ALA A 103 5.39 6.05 10.09
N CYS A 104 4.78 4.95 9.69
CA CYS A 104 4.60 4.62 8.27
C CYS A 104 3.68 5.62 7.60
N TYR A 105 2.53 5.88 8.19
CA TYR A 105 1.58 6.88 7.68
C TYR A 105 2.26 8.24 7.50
N LYS A 106 3.00 8.68 8.51
CA LYS A 106 3.68 9.99 8.47
C LYS A 106 4.77 10.06 7.40
N ALA A 107 5.52 8.97 7.22
CA ALA A 107 6.58 8.95 6.22
C ALA A 107 6.05 9.22 4.81
N PHE A 108 4.88 8.68 4.51
CA PHE A 108 4.25 8.89 3.21
C PHE A 108 3.50 10.22 3.14
N THR A 109 2.63 10.47 4.09
CA THR A 109 1.74 11.64 4.01
C THR A 109 2.47 12.98 4.15
N SER A 110 3.57 13.02 4.89
CA SER A 110 4.38 14.23 4.99
C SER A 110 5.00 14.63 3.64
N ARG A 111 5.03 13.71 2.69
CA ARG A 111 5.55 13.94 1.34
C ARG A 111 4.45 14.04 0.29
N GLY A 112 3.20 14.19 0.72
CA GLY A 112 2.08 14.38 -0.17
C GLY A 112 1.42 13.11 -0.69
N TRP A 113 1.81 11.94 -0.17
CA TRP A 113 1.16 10.68 -0.51
C TRP A 113 -0.17 10.56 0.22
N THR A 114 -1.10 9.81 -0.36
CA THR A 114 -2.38 9.50 0.27
C THR A 114 -2.45 8.01 0.62
N TRP A 115 -3.22 7.71 1.65
CA TRP A 115 -3.34 6.35 2.18
C TRP A 115 -4.73 5.79 1.89
N GLY A 116 -4.77 4.57 1.36
CA GLY A 116 -6.03 3.88 1.07
C GLY A 116 -6.86 3.53 2.29
N GLY A 117 -6.25 3.52 3.48
CA GLY A 117 -6.98 3.33 4.74
C GLY A 117 -7.91 4.50 5.08
N ASN A 118 -7.71 5.65 4.44
CA ASN A 118 -8.58 6.82 4.62
C ASN A 118 -9.76 6.85 3.64
N TRP A 119 -9.82 5.92 2.70
CA TRP A 119 -10.89 5.91 1.71
C TRP A 119 -12.24 5.64 2.36
N LYS A 120 -13.30 6.19 1.77
CA LYS A 120 -14.63 6.18 2.37
C LYS A 120 -15.41 4.88 2.12
N TYR A 121 -15.44 4.42 0.88
CA TYR A 121 -16.31 3.30 0.49
C TYR A 121 -15.64 1.94 0.56
N GLU A 122 -14.33 1.94 0.48
CA GLU A 122 -13.52 0.75 0.61
C GLU A 122 -12.28 1.13 1.40
N LYS A 123 -11.60 0.15 1.96
CA LYS A 123 -10.37 0.40 2.70
C LYS A 123 -9.25 -0.41 2.08
N ASP A 124 -8.18 0.26 1.67
CA ASP A 124 -6.99 -0.40 1.17
C ASP A 124 -5.83 -0.05 2.08
N TYR A 125 -5.77 -0.77 3.19
CA TYR A 125 -4.84 -0.44 4.27
C TYR A 125 -3.37 -0.55 3.88
N GLN A 126 -3.05 -1.35 2.86
CA GLN A 126 -1.68 -1.51 2.38
C GLN A 126 -1.23 -0.36 1.48
N HIS A 127 -2.16 0.36 0.89
CA HIS A 127 -1.94 1.18 -0.28
C HIS A 127 -1.61 2.64 0.01
N PHE A 128 -0.48 3.10 -0.52
CA PHE A 128 -0.14 4.52 -0.60
C PHE A 128 0.06 4.90 -2.06
N GLN A 129 -0.38 6.08 -2.43
CA GLN A 129 -0.21 6.58 -3.80
C GLN A 129 0.08 8.07 -3.86
N LYS A 130 0.75 8.47 -4.95
CA LYS A 130 1.05 9.87 -5.21
C LYS A 130 0.97 10.20 -6.70
#